data_09383773ea7037141fe9044da3baa5c6
#
_entry.id   09383773ea7037141fe9044da3baa5c6
#
_cell.length_a   1.000
_cell.length_b   1.000
_cell.length_c   1.000
_cell.angle_alpha   90.00
_cell.angle_beta   90.00
_cell.angle_gamma   90.00
#
_symmetry.space_group_name_H-M   'P 1'
#
loop_
_entity.id
_entity.type
_entity.pdbx_description
1 polymer ?
#
loop_
_entity_poly.entity_id
_entity_poly.type
_entity_poly.pdbx_seq_one_letter_code
_entity_poly.pdbx_strand_id
1 'polypeptide(L)'
;MKKTTRNILIISACCMGAGILAAAAGIAAGGWFGVQITRDGIRSASSETRPYILKKTKLDDFSSIKIHITSEADIEFLPSEDGSAYLEYTLDGTGAEPLWSVSGDTLTVTQKGILSGGIFLDIGSLSTFSDSVVRLYLPEGTDCSDVEISSDFGSMDISGFTADTLTLNLGYGDLDMKNIRSGRCVHGACRAYDG
;
A
#
# COMPACT_ATOMS: atom_id res chain seq x y z
N MET A 1 52.58 -10.59 1.32
CA MET A 1 51.37 -11.14 0.67
C MET A 1 51.76 -12.27 -0.24
N LYS A 2 51.07 -13.42 -0.14
CA LYS A 2 51.29 -14.57 -1.03
C LYS A 2 50.87 -14.18 -2.45
N LYS A 3 51.62 -14.64 -3.47
CA LYS A 3 51.31 -14.33 -4.90
C LYS A 3 49.85 -14.60 -5.26
N THR A 4 49.28 -15.66 -4.71
CA THR A 4 47.86 -16.04 -4.91
C THR A 4 46.89 -14.95 -4.42
N THR A 5 47.09 -14.37 -3.23
CA THR A 5 46.23 -13.31 -2.65
C THR A 5 46.28 -12.04 -3.53
N ARG A 6 47.47 -11.70 -4.05
CA ARG A 6 47.62 -10.55 -4.95
C ARG A 6 46.87 -10.76 -6.27
N ASN A 7 46.96 -11.96 -6.85
CA ASN A 7 46.24 -12.25 -8.08
C ASN A 7 44.71 -12.24 -7.91
N ILE A 8 44.19 -12.77 -6.79
CA ILE A 8 42.77 -12.72 -6.48
C ILE A 8 42.29 -11.27 -6.32
N LEU A 9 43.06 -10.42 -5.62
CA LEU A 9 42.74 -9.02 -5.46
C LEU A 9 42.70 -8.25 -6.81
N ILE A 10 43.65 -8.53 -7.70
CA ILE A 10 43.69 -7.91 -9.04
C ILE A 10 42.48 -8.37 -9.87
N ILE A 11 42.19 -9.67 -9.88
CA ILE A 11 41.02 -10.19 -10.63
C ILE A 11 39.73 -9.59 -10.09
N SER A 12 39.54 -9.54 -8.77
CA SER A 12 38.35 -8.91 -8.15
C SER A 12 38.21 -7.45 -8.50
N ALA A 13 39.31 -6.69 -8.48
CA ALA A 13 39.31 -5.28 -8.87
C ALA A 13 38.96 -5.08 -10.35
N CYS A 14 39.48 -5.93 -11.23
CA CYS A 14 39.15 -5.89 -12.66
C CYS A 14 37.67 -6.24 -12.91
N CYS A 15 37.13 -7.26 -12.22
CA CYS A 15 35.72 -7.60 -12.34
C CYS A 15 34.80 -6.49 -11.83
N MET A 16 35.17 -5.84 -10.72
CA MET A 16 34.42 -4.72 -10.18
C MET A 16 34.45 -3.51 -11.14
N GLY A 17 35.62 -3.18 -11.68
CA GLY A 17 35.77 -2.11 -12.67
C GLY A 17 34.97 -2.39 -13.95
N ALA A 18 35.02 -3.61 -14.47
CA ALA A 18 34.21 -4.00 -15.63
C ALA A 18 32.70 -3.92 -15.35
N GLY A 19 32.26 -4.33 -14.15
CA GLY A 19 30.86 -4.23 -13.72
C GLY A 19 30.38 -2.76 -13.66
N ILE A 20 31.18 -1.86 -13.09
CA ILE A 20 30.86 -0.42 -13.02
C ILE A 20 30.78 0.19 -14.43
N LEU A 21 31.71 -0.14 -15.32
CA LEU A 21 31.69 0.34 -16.71
C LEU A 21 30.46 -0.17 -17.47
N ALA A 22 30.10 -1.43 -17.29
CA ALA A 22 28.92 -2.01 -17.92
C ALA A 22 27.63 -1.36 -17.40
N ALA A 23 27.54 -1.09 -16.09
CA ALA A 23 26.41 -0.38 -15.49
C ALA A 23 26.32 1.07 -16.02
N ALA A 24 27.43 1.80 -16.08
CA ALA A 24 27.48 3.15 -16.62
C ALA A 24 27.07 3.21 -18.10
N ALA A 25 27.54 2.26 -18.91
CA ALA A 25 27.15 2.14 -20.31
C ALA A 25 25.66 1.81 -20.47
N GLY A 26 25.13 0.94 -19.62
CA GLY A 26 23.70 0.62 -19.58
C GLY A 26 22.83 1.85 -19.30
N ILE A 27 23.20 2.68 -18.33
CA ILE A 27 22.51 3.93 -18.01
C ILE A 27 22.58 4.90 -19.17
N ALA A 28 23.78 5.08 -19.76
CA ALA A 28 23.98 6.00 -20.89
C ALA A 28 23.18 5.57 -22.14
N ALA A 29 22.88 4.28 -22.27
CA ALA A 29 22.01 3.72 -23.31
C ALA A 29 20.52 3.79 -22.99
N GLY A 30 20.13 4.48 -21.90
CA GLY A 30 18.73 4.58 -21.46
C GLY A 30 18.23 3.42 -20.62
N GLY A 31 19.14 2.57 -20.14
CA GLY A 31 18.81 1.53 -19.18
C GLY A 31 18.54 2.15 -17.80
N TRP A 32 17.49 1.68 -17.14
CA TRP A 32 17.14 2.10 -15.79
C TRP A 32 17.60 1.04 -14.78
N PHE A 33 17.93 1.49 -13.56
CA PHE A 33 18.23 0.56 -12.49
C PHE A 33 16.92 0.01 -11.91
N GLY A 34 16.68 -1.24 -12.08
CA GLY A 34 15.61 -1.95 -11.42
C GLY A 34 15.08 -3.08 -12.28
N VAL A 35 14.97 -4.22 -11.66
CA VAL A 35 14.38 -5.43 -12.24
C VAL A 35 13.31 -5.91 -11.28
N GLN A 36 12.09 -6.00 -11.78
CA GLN A 36 10.98 -6.60 -11.05
C GLN A 36 10.79 -8.03 -11.54
N ILE A 37 10.85 -8.98 -10.61
CA ILE A 37 10.51 -10.37 -10.87
C ILE A 37 9.08 -10.56 -10.41
N THR A 38 8.17 -10.67 -11.36
CA THR A 38 6.75 -10.92 -11.11
C THR A 38 6.40 -12.35 -11.49
N ARG A 39 5.21 -12.81 -11.12
CA ARG A 39 4.70 -14.13 -11.53
C ARG A 39 4.64 -14.31 -13.06
N ASP A 40 4.52 -13.21 -13.80
CA ASP A 40 4.43 -13.19 -15.26
C ASP A 40 5.80 -13.03 -15.95
N GLY A 41 6.90 -12.98 -15.18
CA GLY A 41 8.26 -12.87 -15.68
C GLY A 41 9.04 -11.66 -15.16
N ILE A 42 10.16 -11.39 -15.81
CA ILE A 42 11.08 -10.30 -15.49
C ILE A 42 10.64 -9.05 -16.24
N ARG A 43 10.40 -7.96 -15.51
CA ARG A 43 10.09 -6.64 -16.07
C ARG A 43 11.13 -5.62 -15.67
N SER A 44 11.37 -4.62 -16.51
CA SER A 44 12.18 -3.45 -16.12
C SER A 44 11.33 -2.58 -15.18
N ALA A 45 11.93 -2.11 -14.08
CA ALA A 45 11.29 -1.17 -13.15
C ALA A 45 11.13 0.24 -13.71
N SER A 46 11.46 0.48 -14.97
CA SER A 46 11.52 1.80 -15.60
C SER A 46 10.17 2.35 -16.08
N SER A 47 9.07 1.66 -15.91
CA SER A 47 7.79 2.24 -16.29
C SER A 47 7.38 3.28 -15.25
N GLU A 48 7.22 4.52 -15.66
CA GLU A 48 6.46 5.52 -14.93
C GLU A 48 5.05 4.96 -14.69
N THR A 49 4.88 4.25 -13.60
CA THR A 49 3.56 3.80 -13.18
C THR A 49 2.80 5.03 -12.70
N ARG A 50 1.78 5.41 -13.46
CA ARG A 50 0.93 6.52 -13.04
C ARG A 50 0.08 6.05 -11.87
N PRO A 51 0.02 6.81 -10.78
CA PRO A 51 -0.82 6.48 -9.66
C PRO A 51 -2.30 6.44 -10.08
N TYR A 52 -3.05 5.56 -9.46
CA TYR A 52 -4.51 5.58 -9.57
C TYR A 52 -5.06 6.64 -8.64
N ILE A 53 -5.75 7.63 -9.18
CA ILE A 53 -6.28 8.76 -8.42
C ILE A 53 -7.79 8.80 -8.53
N LEU A 54 -8.48 8.67 -7.42
CA LEU A 54 -9.88 9.01 -7.26
C LEU A 54 -9.98 10.33 -6.50
N LYS A 55 -10.52 11.36 -7.11
CA LYS A 55 -10.80 12.62 -6.42
C LYS A 55 -11.96 12.41 -5.45
N LYS A 56 -12.03 13.22 -4.38
CA LYS A 56 -13.09 13.19 -3.38
C LYS A 56 -14.47 13.03 -4.03
N THR A 57 -15.00 11.82 -3.97
CA THR A 57 -16.22 11.39 -4.65
C THR A 57 -17.29 11.07 -3.62
N LYS A 58 -18.46 11.66 -3.75
CA LYS A 58 -19.59 11.41 -2.87
C LYS A 58 -20.06 9.96 -3.05
N LEU A 59 -20.34 9.31 -1.93
CA LEU A 59 -20.86 7.95 -1.88
C LEU A 59 -22.37 7.97 -1.66
N ASP A 60 -23.02 6.90 -2.13
CA ASP A 60 -24.38 6.56 -1.72
C ASP A 60 -24.37 6.07 -0.26
N ASP A 61 -25.55 6.02 0.36
CA ASP A 61 -25.70 5.57 1.74
C ASP A 61 -25.26 4.11 1.89
N PHE A 62 -24.58 3.79 2.96
CA PHE A 62 -24.16 2.43 3.33
C PHE A 62 -24.14 2.29 4.85
N SER A 63 -24.23 1.04 5.32
CA SER A 63 -24.13 0.66 6.72
C SER A 63 -22.95 -0.27 7.00
N SER A 64 -22.26 -0.76 5.98
CA SER A 64 -21.12 -1.64 6.12
C SER A 64 -19.95 -1.18 5.27
N ILE A 65 -18.73 -1.41 5.75
CA ILE A 65 -17.48 -0.99 5.10
C ILE A 65 -16.57 -2.20 4.94
N LYS A 66 -16.07 -2.44 3.72
CA LYS A 66 -15.06 -3.45 3.41
C LYS A 66 -13.93 -2.84 2.61
N ILE A 67 -12.77 -2.68 3.24
CA ILE A 67 -11.54 -2.17 2.60
C ILE A 67 -10.50 -3.28 2.63
N HIS A 68 -10.03 -3.68 1.45
CA HIS A 68 -9.01 -4.70 1.31
C HIS A 68 -7.91 -4.24 0.36
N ILE A 69 -6.79 -3.80 0.94
CA ILE A 69 -5.63 -3.25 0.22
C ILE A 69 -4.43 -4.15 0.48
N THR A 70 -3.89 -4.78 -0.55
CA THR A 70 -2.68 -5.61 -0.44
C THR A 70 -1.44 -4.93 -1.05
N SER A 71 -1.58 -3.68 -1.51
CA SER A 71 -0.47 -2.78 -1.84
C SER A 71 -0.07 -1.96 -0.61
N GLU A 72 1.07 -1.28 -0.67
CA GLU A 72 1.45 -0.32 0.35
C GLU A 72 0.58 0.92 0.24
N ALA A 73 -0.27 1.17 1.24
CA ALA A 73 -1.10 2.36 1.33
C ALA A 73 -1.58 2.61 2.76
N ASP A 74 -1.61 3.87 3.15
CA ASP A 74 -2.22 4.30 4.39
C ASP A 74 -3.74 4.37 4.25
N ILE A 75 -4.47 4.08 5.33
CA ILE A 75 -5.93 4.14 5.37
C ILE A 75 -6.33 5.16 6.44
N GLU A 76 -6.98 6.23 6.02
CA GLU A 76 -7.37 7.33 6.88
C GLU A 76 -8.90 7.50 6.90
N PHE A 77 -9.51 7.52 8.09
CA PHE A 77 -10.91 7.91 8.26
C PHE A 77 -10.97 9.33 8.80
N LEU A 78 -11.64 10.20 8.07
CA LEU A 78 -11.69 11.62 8.33
C LEU A 78 -13.13 12.08 8.55
N PRO A 79 -13.38 13.11 9.40
CA PRO A 79 -14.70 13.67 9.54
C PRO A 79 -15.15 14.36 8.26
N SER A 80 -16.42 14.21 7.91
CA SER A 80 -17.08 14.93 6.83
C SER A 80 -17.80 16.17 7.38
N GLU A 81 -17.64 17.31 6.71
CA GLU A 81 -18.20 18.58 7.17
C GLU A 81 -19.68 18.77 6.80
N ASP A 82 -20.17 18.10 5.79
CA ASP A 82 -21.51 18.29 5.20
C ASP A 82 -22.49 17.15 5.46
N GLY A 83 -22.12 16.21 6.31
CA GLY A 83 -22.95 15.06 6.65
C GLY A 83 -23.09 14.01 5.54
N SER A 84 -22.25 14.06 4.50
CA SER A 84 -22.22 13.08 3.43
C SER A 84 -20.93 12.25 3.51
N ALA A 85 -20.96 10.99 3.09
CA ALA A 85 -19.76 10.19 2.98
C ALA A 85 -19.04 10.42 1.65
N TYR A 86 -17.69 10.38 1.68
CA TYR A 86 -16.86 10.50 0.49
C TYR A 86 -15.70 9.52 0.51
N LEU A 87 -15.31 9.08 -0.67
CA LEU A 87 -14.09 8.30 -0.90
C LEU A 87 -13.12 9.11 -1.75
N GLU A 88 -11.87 9.08 -1.35
CA GLU A 88 -10.74 9.63 -2.09
C GLU A 88 -9.58 8.65 -2.00
N TYR A 89 -8.82 8.47 -3.07
CA TYR A 89 -7.57 7.74 -2.96
C TYR A 89 -6.52 8.19 -3.98
N THR A 90 -5.28 8.04 -3.58
CA THR A 90 -4.11 8.00 -4.45
C THR A 90 -3.40 6.69 -4.18
N LEU A 91 -3.35 5.79 -5.14
CA LEU A 91 -2.79 4.46 -4.97
C LEU A 91 -1.72 4.19 -6.02
N ASP A 92 -0.70 3.42 -5.64
CA ASP A 92 0.40 3.09 -6.54
C ASP A 92 -0.12 2.36 -7.79
N GLY A 93 0.29 2.85 -8.95
CA GLY A 93 -0.06 2.28 -10.25
C GLY A 93 0.68 0.97 -10.57
N THR A 94 1.58 0.49 -9.70
CA THR A 94 2.23 -0.81 -9.87
C THR A 94 1.30 -1.97 -9.54
N GLY A 95 0.32 -1.74 -8.68
CA GLY A 95 -0.71 -2.71 -8.31
C GLY A 95 -1.78 -2.90 -9.38
N ALA A 96 -2.76 -3.75 -9.09
CA ALA A 96 -3.95 -3.86 -9.90
C ALA A 96 -4.79 -2.57 -9.82
N GLU A 97 -5.59 -2.31 -10.83
CA GLU A 97 -6.55 -1.20 -10.80
C GLU A 97 -7.46 -1.33 -9.58
N PRO A 98 -7.58 -0.27 -8.75
CA PRO A 98 -8.45 -0.29 -7.60
C PRO A 98 -9.92 -0.33 -8.04
N LEU A 99 -10.70 -1.15 -7.36
CA LEU A 99 -12.13 -1.26 -7.58
C LEU A 99 -12.86 -0.78 -6.33
N TRP A 100 -13.89 0.04 -6.52
CA TRP A 100 -14.76 0.45 -5.44
C TRP A 100 -16.22 0.46 -5.90
N SER A 101 -17.11 0.20 -4.98
CA SER A 101 -18.56 0.24 -5.21
C SER A 101 -19.33 0.34 -3.91
N VAL A 102 -20.52 0.91 -3.96
CA VAL A 102 -21.54 0.77 -2.91
C VAL A 102 -22.62 -0.12 -3.47
N SER A 103 -22.85 -1.27 -2.83
CA SER A 103 -23.85 -2.26 -3.27
C SER A 103 -24.42 -2.99 -2.08
N GLY A 104 -25.75 -3.08 -1.98
CA GLY A 104 -26.44 -3.77 -0.89
C GLY A 104 -26.01 -3.23 0.49
N ASP A 105 -26.04 -1.93 0.68
CA ASP A 105 -25.62 -1.22 1.91
C ASP A 105 -24.15 -1.42 2.31
N THR A 106 -23.29 -1.90 1.41
CA THR A 106 -21.88 -2.13 1.69
C THR A 106 -21.01 -1.31 0.74
N LEU A 107 -20.15 -0.46 1.31
CA LEU A 107 -19.01 0.13 0.61
C LEU A 107 -17.90 -0.93 0.51
N THR A 108 -17.46 -1.24 -0.69
CA THR A 108 -16.31 -2.11 -0.95
C THR A 108 -15.21 -1.34 -1.67
N VAL A 109 -13.99 -1.40 -1.16
CA VAL A 109 -12.79 -0.84 -1.78
C VAL A 109 -11.71 -1.91 -1.81
N THR A 110 -11.19 -2.24 -2.98
CA THR A 110 -10.18 -3.29 -3.11
C THR A 110 -9.06 -2.88 -4.06
N GLN A 111 -7.84 -3.15 -3.67
CA GLN A 111 -6.69 -3.13 -4.57
C GLN A 111 -5.76 -4.31 -4.26
N LYS A 112 -5.36 -5.02 -5.31
CA LYS A 112 -4.36 -6.10 -5.19
C LYS A 112 -2.98 -5.56 -5.53
N GLY A 113 -2.06 -5.65 -4.58
CA GLY A 113 -0.65 -5.35 -4.80
C GLY A 113 0.05 -6.43 -5.64
N ILE A 114 1.23 -6.11 -6.15
CA ILE A 114 2.07 -7.04 -6.93
C ILE A 114 2.51 -8.23 -6.07
N LEU A 115 2.66 -8.03 -4.75
CA LEU A 115 3.11 -9.06 -3.80
C LEU A 115 2.09 -10.16 -3.54
N SER A 116 0.86 -10.01 -4.00
CA SER A 116 -0.20 -11.02 -3.84
C SER A 116 0.10 -12.28 -4.67
N GLY A 117 1.10 -13.06 -4.28
CA GLY A 117 1.35 -14.41 -4.77
C GLY A 117 2.66 -14.68 -5.50
N GLY A 118 3.73 -13.89 -5.34
CA GLY A 118 5.04 -14.13 -5.96
C GLY A 118 6.21 -13.72 -5.07
N ILE A 119 7.41 -14.25 -5.36
CA ILE A 119 8.65 -13.75 -4.80
C ILE A 119 8.96 -12.42 -5.51
N PHE A 120 8.89 -11.33 -4.77
CA PHE A 120 9.27 -10.01 -5.27
C PHE A 120 10.72 -9.73 -4.90
N LEU A 121 11.56 -9.53 -5.91
CA LEU A 121 12.91 -9.03 -5.72
C LEU A 121 13.02 -7.71 -6.46
N ASP A 122 12.91 -6.61 -5.74
CA ASP A 122 13.17 -5.28 -6.26
C ASP A 122 14.61 -4.90 -5.96
N ILE A 123 15.45 -4.91 -6.98
CA ILE A 123 16.84 -4.50 -6.87
C ILE A 123 17.00 -3.16 -7.57
N GLY A 124 17.08 -2.08 -6.77
CA GLY A 124 17.46 -0.75 -7.24
C GLY A 124 16.33 0.09 -7.83
N SER A 125 15.08 -0.24 -7.58
CA SER A 125 13.98 0.70 -7.75
C SER A 125 14.16 1.81 -6.72
N LEU A 126 14.53 3.00 -7.18
CA LEU A 126 14.22 4.23 -6.47
C LEU A 126 12.74 4.52 -6.76
N SER A 127 11.85 3.64 -6.29
CA SER A 127 10.45 3.99 -6.25
C SER A 127 10.38 5.23 -5.35
N THR A 128 10.09 6.35 -5.94
CA THR A 128 9.47 7.45 -5.23
C THR A 128 8.21 6.79 -4.67
N PHE A 129 8.26 6.42 -3.37
CA PHE A 129 7.07 6.03 -2.63
C PHE A 129 6.12 7.21 -2.82
N SER A 130 5.18 7.08 -3.73
CA SER A 130 4.09 8.03 -3.79
C SER A 130 3.32 7.78 -2.50
N ASP A 131 2.95 8.84 -1.78
CA ASP A 131 2.13 8.75 -0.59
C ASP A 131 0.79 8.09 -0.97
N SER A 132 0.82 6.75 -1.03
CA SER A 132 -0.37 5.97 -1.34
C SER A 132 -1.31 6.05 -0.14
N VAL A 133 -2.51 6.52 -0.36
CA VAL A 133 -3.48 6.72 0.71
C VAL A 133 -4.90 6.47 0.22
N VAL A 134 -5.70 5.87 1.09
CA VAL A 134 -7.16 5.76 0.95
C VAL A 134 -7.80 6.57 2.05
N ARG A 135 -8.59 7.58 1.69
CA ARG A 135 -9.33 8.44 2.62
C ARG A 135 -10.81 8.19 2.53
N LEU A 136 -11.40 7.81 3.64
CA LEU A 136 -12.84 7.70 3.79
C LEU A 136 -13.33 8.81 4.71
N TYR A 137 -14.14 9.71 4.17
CA TYR A 137 -14.76 10.77 4.94
C TYR A 137 -16.13 10.30 5.40
N LEU A 138 -16.36 10.33 6.71
CA LEU A 138 -17.62 9.91 7.33
C LEU A 138 -18.26 11.06 8.10
N PRO A 139 -19.59 11.19 8.09
CA PRO A 139 -20.28 12.05 9.02
C PRO A 139 -19.93 11.71 10.48
N GLU A 140 -19.82 12.69 11.34
CA GLU A 140 -19.57 12.48 12.75
C GLU A 140 -20.67 11.62 13.39
N GLY A 141 -20.27 10.57 14.10
CA GLY A 141 -21.20 9.64 14.75
C GLY A 141 -21.87 8.66 13.79
N THR A 142 -21.27 8.39 12.63
CA THR A 142 -21.75 7.34 11.71
C THR A 142 -21.86 5.99 12.43
N ASP A 143 -23.02 5.37 12.33
CA ASP A 143 -23.28 4.02 12.84
C ASP A 143 -23.14 3.00 11.70
N CYS A 144 -22.21 2.05 11.87
CA CYS A 144 -21.98 0.95 10.95
C CYS A 144 -22.40 -0.39 11.58
N SER A 145 -22.93 -1.30 10.79
CA SER A 145 -23.20 -2.68 11.22
C SER A 145 -21.92 -3.52 11.21
N ASP A 146 -21.14 -3.44 10.14
CA ASP A 146 -19.91 -4.21 9.97
C ASP A 146 -18.81 -3.36 9.31
N VAL A 147 -17.65 -3.33 9.93
CA VAL A 147 -16.47 -2.65 9.39
C VAL A 147 -15.31 -3.65 9.32
N GLU A 148 -14.91 -3.99 8.12
CA GLU A 148 -13.79 -4.89 7.84
C GLU A 148 -12.72 -4.14 7.07
N ILE A 149 -11.54 -3.99 7.67
CA ILE A 149 -10.39 -3.33 7.05
C ILE A 149 -9.20 -4.28 7.08
N SER A 150 -8.62 -4.52 5.93
CA SER A 150 -7.43 -5.35 5.77
C SER A 150 -6.40 -4.63 4.92
N SER A 151 -5.19 -4.45 5.45
CA SER A 151 -4.04 -3.92 4.74
C SER A 151 -2.82 -4.78 5.02
N ASP A 152 -2.07 -5.12 3.97
CA ASP A 152 -0.81 -5.87 4.15
C ASP A 152 0.32 -4.94 4.59
N PHE A 153 0.33 -3.67 4.09
CA PHE A 153 1.37 -2.68 4.36
C PHE A 153 0.79 -1.27 4.43
N GLY A 154 1.29 -0.46 5.36
CA GLY A 154 0.85 0.94 5.57
C GLY A 154 0.22 1.13 6.93
N SER A 155 -0.08 2.36 7.29
CA SER A 155 -0.68 2.72 8.57
C SER A 155 -2.20 2.85 8.46
N MET A 156 -2.90 2.64 9.56
CA MET A 156 -4.34 2.87 9.67
C MET A 156 -4.60 3.94 10.72
N ASP A 157 -5.16 5.08 10.34
CA ASP A 157 -5.71 6.10 11.25
C ASP A 157 -7.22 6.13 11.07
N ILE A 158 -7.93 5.49 11.98
CA ILE A 158 -9.37 5.32 11.89
C ILE A 158 -10.07 5.96 13.07
N SER A 159 -11.09 6.77 12.79
CA SER A 159 -11.75 7.54 13.85
C SER A 159 -13.20 7.88 13.55
N GLY A 160 -13.95 8.21 14.63
CA GLY A 160 -15.20 8.96 14.53
C GLY A 160 -16.45 8.16 14.16
N PHE A 161 -16.49 6.83 14.34
CA PHE A 161 -17.67 6.01 14.02
C PHE A 161 -18.00 4.99 15.12
N THR A 162 -19.20 4.45 15.05
CA THR A 162 -19.62 3.29 15.84
C THR A 162 -19.79 2.08 14.92
N ALA A 163 -19.46 0.88 15.38
CA ALA A 163 -19.67 -0.36 14.63
C ALA A 163 -20.23 -1.45 15.54
N ASP A 164 -21.17 -2.25 15.03
CA ASP A 164 -21.56 -3.47 15.75
C ASP A 164 -20.43 -4.49 15.75
N THR A 165 -19.79 -4.67 14.59
CA THR A 165 -18.60 -5.50 14.44
C THR A 165 -17.49 -4.72 13.77
N LEU A 166 -16.29 -4.76 14.35
CA LEU A 166 -15.07 -4.17 13.80
C LEU A 166 -14.02 -5.25 13.63
N THR A 167 -13.58 -5.48 12.41
CA THR A 167 -12.51 -6.42 12.06
C THR A 167 -11.36 -5.67 11.40
N LEU A 168 -10.19 -5.68 12.02
CA LEU A 168 -9.00 -5.04 11.51
C LEU A 168 -7.87 -6.05 11.34
N ASN A 169 -7.32 -6.10 10.14
CA ASN A 169 -6.15 -6.91 9.81
C ASN A 169 -5.07 -6.02 9.22
N LEU A 170 -3.98 -5.84 9.95
CA LEU A 170 -2.82 -5.07 9.52
C LEU A 170 -1.60 -5.97 9.53
N GLY A 171 -0.97 -6.16 8.36
CA GLY A 171 0.23 -6.97 8.22
C GLY A 171 1.46 -6.24 8.80
N TYR A 172 1.76 -5.06 8.28
CA TYR A 172 2.89 -4.21 8.69
C TYR A 172 2.48 -2.74 8.67
N GLY A 173 2.73 -2.03 9.76
CA GLY A 173 2.44 -0.61 9.93
C GLY A 173 1.91 -0.29 11.31
N ASP A 174 1.50 0.97 11.49
CA ASP A 174 0.97 1.48 12.74
C ASP A 174 -0.57 1.57 12.67
N LEU A 175 -1.23 1.27 13.79
CA LEU A 175 -2.67 1.41 13.93
C LEU A 175 -2.98 2.46 14.99
N ASP A 176 -3.62 3.55 14.59
CA ASP A 176 -4.16 4.58 15.48
C ASP A 176 -5.69 4.57 15.42
N MET A 177 -6.32 4.46 16.57
CA MET A 177 -7.77 4.43 16.70
C MET A 177 -8.25 5.48 17.69
N LYS A 178 -9.16 6.37 17.24
CA LYS A 178 -9.68 7.44 18.08
C LYS A 178 -11.20 7.54 17.99
N ASN A 179 -11.87 7.72 19.11
CA ASN A 179 -13.32 7.93 19.15
C ASN A 179 -14.14 6.85 18.42
N ILE A 180 -13.73 5.58 18.57
CA ILE A 180 -14.44 4.43 18.02
C ILE A 180 -15.18 3.72 19.14
N ARG A 181 -16.43 3.35 18.88
CA ARG A 181 -17.20 2.44 19.73
C ARG A 181 -17.52 1.18 18.95
N SER A 182 -17.25 0.02 19.52
CA SER A 182 -17.59 -1.25 18.89
C SER A 182 -18.26 -2.19 19.88
N GLY A 183 -19.35 -2.81 19.46
CA GLY A 183 -20.03 -3.86 20.23
C GLY A 183 -19.20 -5.14 20.30
N ARG A 184 -18.48 -5.47 19.23
CA ARG A 184 -17.60 -6.65 19.12
C ARG A 184 -16.35 -6.29 18.30
N CYS A 185 -15.20 -6.41 18.91
CA CYS A 185 -13.93 -6.27 18.19
C CYS A 185 -13.32 -7.66 17.96
N VAL A 186 -13.09 -8.03 16.70
CA VAL A 186 -12.40 -9.26 16.30
C VAL A 186 -11.06 -8.87 15.67
N HIS A 187 -9.96 -9.40 16.23
CA HIS A 187 -8.66 -8.80 15.94
C HIS A 187 -7.54 -9.81 15.76
N GLY A 188 -6.62 -9.48 14.82
CA GLY A 188 -5.24 -9.96 14.72
C GLY A 188 -4.17 -9.09 15.42
N ALA A 189 -4.30 -7.81 15.72
CA ALA A 189 -3.38 -6.94 16.51
C ALA A 189 -4.00 -5.59 16.93
N CYS A 190 -5.03 -5.51 17.81
CA CYS A 190 -5.47 -4.24 18.37
C CYS A 190 -4.82 -3.98 19.75
N ARG A 191 -4.03 -2.91 19.85
CA ARG A 191 -3.79 -2.23 21.09
C ARG A 191 -4.68 -0.99 21.12
N ALA A 192 -5.81 -1.07 21.81
CA ALA A 192 -6.58 0.13 22.14
C ALA A 192 -5.74 0.96 23.12
N TYR A 193 -5.42 2.18 22.77
CA TYR A 193 -4.97 3.21 23.70
C TYR A 193 -6.20 4.05 24.04
N ASP A 194 -6.75 3.85 25.24
CA ASP A 194 -7.61 4.83 25.89
C ASP A 194 -6.73 6.00 26.35
N GLY A 195 -6.91 7.17 25.75
CA GLY A 195 -6.34 8.43 26.16
C GLY A 195 -7.36 9.29 26.85
#